data_6488587af97c9bf47326ae7a008cce73
#
_entry.id   6488587af97c9bf47326ae7a008cce73
#
_cell.length_a   1.000
_cell.length_b   1.000
_cell.length_c   1.000
_cell.angle_alpha   90.00
_cell.angle_beta   90.00
_cell.angle_gamma   90.00
#
_symmetry.space_group_name_H-M   'P 1'
#
loop_
_entity.id
_entity.type
_entity.pdbx_description
1 polymer ?
#
loop_
_entity_poly.entity_id
_entity_poly.type
_entity_poly.pdbx_seq_one_letter_code
_entity_poly.pdbx_strand_id
1 'polypeptide(L)'
;MKKLVLFAAVLILFAYSSCEQKKNTIPAGEFDIQSMIQPVPYTAKFINDTSYIWCGTLVKSHIDQKFHLFYSRWSRKLGMAAWVTNSEIAHAVSDSPFGPFQFRDVTLPVRGANYWDGMVTHNPTIHFYNGKYYLYYMGNYGDGKVTSPQLNWTHRNHQRIGVAIADDPNGPWQRFDRPLLDVSPDSTAYDAQLVTNPSVTQMPDGRFLMVYKAVAKKRPQPFGGPVVHLTAIADRPEGPFIKQNKPIFTAENVDFPAEDPFVWCQDNCYYAIVKDMKGAFTNAGRSLVLFYSLDGLDWKLAKHPLVSSLNIKWEDGTTQKLEALERPQLYFENGMPVALLCAVNENLGHSYNVQIPLKRP
;
A
#
# COMPACT_ATOMS: atom_id res chain seq x y z
N MET A 1 4.83 5.82 86.11
CA MET A 1 4.43 6.92 85.18
C MET A 1 4.96 6.55 83.79
N LYS A 2 4.13 5.94 82.92
CA LYS A 2 4.50 5.58 81.57
C LYS A 2 3.93 6.66 80.62
N LYS A 3 4.82 7.39 79.87
CA LYS A 3 4.43 8.36 78.89
C LYS A 3 4.09 7.63 77.61
N LEU A 4 2.82 7.82 77.15
CA LEU A 4 2.33 7.37 75.88
C LEU A 4 2.73 8.39 74.81
N VAL A 5 3.49 8.01 73.80
CA VAL A 5 3.79 8.85 72.62
C VAL A 5 2.84 8.44 71.49
N LEU A 6 1.97 9.38 71.13
CA LEU A 6 1.03 9.22 70.02
C LEU A 6 1.75 9.61 68.70
N PHE A 7 1.96 8.68 67.79
CA PHE A 7 2.40 8.97 66.42
C PHE A 7 1.17 9.21 65.54
N ALA A 8 1.01 10.44 65.08
CA ALA A 8 0.03 10.80 64.05
C ALA A 8 0.61 10.55 62.69
N ALA A 9 0.09 9.53 61.97
CA ALA A 9 0.42 9.28 60.58
C ALA A 9 -0.42 10.20 59.68
N VAL A 10 0.26 11.16 59.01
CA VAL A 10 -0.37 12.01 57.96
C VAL A 10 -0.37 11.22 56.65
N LEU A 11 -1.54 10.76 56.24
CA LEU A 11 -1.75 10.20 54.91
C LEU A 11 -1.87 11.32 53.88
N ILE A 12 -0.83 11.53 53.08
CA ILE A 12 -0.88 12.43 51.90
C ILE A 12 -1.47 11.61 50.74
N LEU A 13 -2.74 11.85 50.43
CA LEU A 13 -3.40 11.38 49.21
C LEU A 13 -2.88 12.23 48.04
N PHE A 14 -1.97 11.67 47.26
CA PHE A 14 -1.68 12.15 45.90
C PHE A 14 -2.83 11.82 44.98
N ALA A 15 -3.71 12.80 44.70
CA ALA A 15 -4.65 12.70 43.61
C ALA A 15 -3.88 12.78 42.27
N TYR A 16 -3.61 11.63 41.67
CA TYR A 16 -3.20 11.59 40.28
C TYR A 16 -4.39 12.00 39.41
N SER A 17 -4.44 13.27 39.04
CA SER A 17 -5.29 13.75 37.96
C SER A 17 -4.71 13.19 36.65
N SER A 18 -5.19 12.03 36.20
CA SER A 18 -4.93 11.57 34.84
C SER A 18 -5.65 12.54 33.92
N CYS A 19 -4.90 13.44 33.31
CA CYS A 19 -5.38 14.23 32.18
C CYS A 19 -5.54 13.23 31.02
N GLU A 20 -6.71 12.59 30.88
CA GLU A 20 -7.09 11.88 29.67
C GLU A 20 -7.13 12.92 28.55
N GLN A 21 -6.05 12.98 27.76
CA GLN A 21 -6.13 13.64 26.47
C GLN A 21 -7.27 12.97 25.70
N LYS A 22 -8.38 13.67 25.52
CA LYS A 22 -9.45 13.25 24.60
C LYS A 22 -8.78 12.98 23.27
N LYS A 23 -8.64 11.70 22.89
CA LYS A 23 -8.30 11.33 21.52
C LYS A 23 -9.39 11.95 20.65
N ASN A 24 -9.02 12.91 19.81
CA ASN A 24 -9.90 13.41 18.77
C ASN A 24 -10.11 12.27 17.77
N THR A 25 -11.13 11.45 18.00
CA THR A 25 -11.53 10.39 17.08
C THR A 25 -12.26 11.02 15.91
N ILE A 26 -11.84 10.69 14.69
CA ILE A 26 -12.55 11.11 13.47
C ILE A 26 -13.76 10.19 13.31
N PRO A 27 -14.99 10.71 13.19
CA PRO A 27 -16.16 9.86 12.96
C PRO A 27 -16.00 9.01 11.70
N ALA A 28 -16.60 7.82 11.71
CA ALA A 28 -16.51 6.88 10.60
C ALA A 28 -16.93 7.52 9.27
N GLY A 29 -16.07 7.42 8.26
CA GLY A 29 -16.31 7.98 6.93
C GLY A 29 -16.11 9.49 6.79
N GLU A 30 -15.71 10.21 7.84
CA GLU A 30 -15.51 11.67 7.80
C GLU A 30 -14.05 12.10 7.59
N PHE A 31 -13.15 11.18 7.28
CA PHE A 31 -11.76 11.50 6.96
C PHE A 31 -11.69 12.38 5.70
N ASP A 32 -10.99 13.52 5.78
CA ASP A 32 -10.79 14.43 4.64
C ASP A 32 -9.29 14.57 4.34
N ILE A 33 -8.75 13.58 3.61
CA ILE A 33 -7.32 13.56 3.26
C ILE A 33 -6.97 14.69 2.30
N GLN A 34 -7.90 15.09 1.41
CA GLN A 34 -7.64 16.17 0.47
C GLN A 34 -7.29 17.48 1.18
N SER A 35 -8.02 17.81 2.25
CA SER A 35 -7.77 19.05 3.04
C SER A 35 -6.44 19.00 3.82
N MET A 36 -5.88 17.81 4.03
CA MET A 36 -4.61 17.60 4.73
C MET A 36 -3.38 17.82 3.84
N ILE A 37 -3.52 17.72 2.50
CA ILE A 37 -2.41 17.79 1.54
C ILE A 37 -1.69 19.13 1.66
N GLN A 38 -0.34 19.07 1.74
CA GLN A 38 0.55 20.21 1.80
C GLN A 38 1.42 20.30 0.55
N PRO A 39 2.04 21.46 0.26
CA PRO A 39 3.05 21.57 -0.78
C PRO A 39 4.18 20.56 -0.57
N VAL A 40 4.63 19.97 -1.67
CA VAL A 40 5.61 18.87 -1.69
C VAL A 40 7.02 19.45 -1.78
N PRO A 41 7.93 19.11 -0.85
CA PRO A 41 9.33 19.49 -0.98
C PRO A 41 9.99 18.70 -2.13
N TYR A 42 10.89 19.33 -2.86
CA TYR A 42 11.59 18.64 -3.97
C TYR A 42 12.42 17.44 -3.52
N THR A 43 12.86 17.41 -2.27
CA THR A 43 13.53 16.25 -1.66
C THR A 43 12.65 14.99 -1.61
N ALA A 44 11.32 15.17 -1.64
CA ALA A 44 10.34 14.07 -1.63
C ALA A 44 10.09 13.47 -3.03
N LYS A 45 10.78 13.94 -4.06
CA LYS A 45 10.77 13.36 -5.41
C LYS A 45 11.90 12.34 -5.52
N PHE A 46 11.58 11.05 -5.41
CA PHE A 46 12.55 9.97 -5.58
C PHE A 46 12.53 9.45 -7.02
N ILE A 47 13.54 9.78 -7.79
CA ILE A 47 13.70 9.50 -9.22
C ILE A 47 15.04 8.84 -9.52
N ASN A 48 15.12 8.12 -10.64
CA ASN A 48 16.38 7.57 -11.17
C ASN A 48 16.43 7.69 -12.69
N ASP A 49 17.60 8.04 -13.22
CA ASP A 49 17.77 8.33 -14.66
C ASP A 49 17.77 7.07 -15.54
N THR A 50 18.12 5.92 -14.99
CA THR A 50 18.27 4.67 -15.75
C THR A 50 17.11 3.69 -15.54
N SER A 51 16.32 3.90 -14.50
CA SER A 51 15.22 3.01 -14.10
C SER A 51 13.91 3.76 -13.97
N TYR A 52 12.83 3.12 -14.35
CA TYR A 52 11.51 3.47 -13.85
C TYR A 52 11.46 3.21 -12.34
N ILE A 53 10.86 4.12 -11.60
CA ILE A 53 10.60 4.03 -10.16
C ILE A 53 9.09 4.04 -9.95
N TRP A 54 8.55 3.03 -9.23
CA TRP A 54 7.12 2.84 -9.08
C TRP A 54 6.75 2.25 -7.73
N CYS A 55 5.50 2.42 -7.27
CA CYS A 55 4.92 1.71 -6.11
C CYS A 55 5.71 1.84 -4.80
N GLY A 56 6.05 3.06 -4.37
CA GLY A 56 6.76 3.27 -3.10
C GLY A 56 5.90 2.99 -1.87
N THR A 57 6.48 2.29 -0.87
CA THR A 57 5.90 2.07 0.45
C THR A 57 6.96 2.31 1.52
N LEU A 58 6.59 2.92 2.66
CA LEU A 58 7.51 3.48 3.63
C LEU A 58 7.29 2.91 5.03
N VAL A 59 8.38 2.59 5.72
CA VAL A 59 8.37 2.26 7.14
C VAL A 59 9.53 2.97 7.85
N LYS A 60 9.31 3.44 9.09
CA LYS A 60 10.41 3.86 9.97
C LYS A 60 10.92 2.65 10.74
N SER A 61 12.21 2.41 10.68
CA SER A 61 12.85 1.35 11.44
C SER A 61 12.98 1.74 12.92
N HIS A 62 12.62 0.81 13.80
CA HIS A 62 12.86 0.95 15.23
C HIS A 62 14.31 0.65 15.62
N ILE A 63 15.10 0.04 14.70
CA ILE A 63 16.48 -0.37 14.93
C ILE A 63 17.44 0.79 14.68
N ASP A 64 17.42 1.37 13.48
CA ASP A 64 18.34 2.44 13.07
C ASP A 64 17.68 3.83 12.99
N GLN A 65 16.36 3.92 13.32
CA GLN A 65 15.54 5.14 13.31
C GLN A 65 15.40 5.80 11.93
N LYS A 66 15.87 5.14 10.86
CA LYS A 66 15.77 5.64 9.48
C LYS A 66 14.45 5.26 8.83
N PHE A 67 14.15 5.97 7.76
CA PHE A 67 13.00 5.72 6.90
C PHE A 67 13.43 4.83 5.73
N HIS A 68 12.78 3.68 5.60
CA HIS A 68 13.06 2.65 4.61
C HIS A 68 11.95 2.66 3.57
N LEU A 69 12.29 3.05 2.34
CA LEU A 69 11.40 3.09 1.18
C LEU A 69 11.64 1.84 0.33
N PHE A 70 10.64 0.96 0.26
CA PHE A 70 10.63 -0.16 -0.67
C PHE A 70 9.84 0.22 -1.90
N TYR A 71 10.37 -0.09 -3.09
CA TYR A 71 9.76 0.34 -4.34
C TYR A 71 10.07 -0.61 -5.48
N SER A 72 9.24 -0.59 -6.51
CA SER A 72 9.48 -1.34 -7.74
C SER A 72 10.37 -0.55 -8.68
N ARG A 73 11.33 -1.24 -9.35
CA ARG A 73 12.16 -0.63 -10.39
C ARG A 73 12.40 -1.60 -11.55
N TRP A 74 12.60 -1.06 -12.73
CA TRP A 74 13.06 -1.80 -13.92
C TRP A 74 13.73 -0.84 -14.91
N SER A 75 14.57 -1.37 -15.80
CA SER A 75 15.35 -0.55 -16.74
C SER A 75 14.45 0.23 -17.70
N ARG A 76 14.70 1.53 -17.84
CA ARG A 76 14.02 2.41 -18.81
C ARG A 76 14.29 2.02 -20.26
N LYS A 77 15.45 1.37 -20.56
CA LYS A 77 15.76 0.87 -21.90
C LYS A 77 14.78 -0.19 -22.42
N LEU A 78 14.08 -0.88 -21.51
CA LEU A 78 13.12 -1.92 -21.85
C LEU A 78 11.69 -1.39 -22.06
N GLY A 79 11.44 -0.09 -21.83
CA GLY A 79 10.14 0.53 -21.92
C GLY A 79 9.24 0.29 -20.69
N MET A 80 8.18 1.10 -20.58
CA MET A 80 7.29 1.09 -19.40
C MET A 80 6.62 -0.27 -19.19
N ALA A 81 6.15 -0.94 -20.24
CA ALA A 81 5.44 -2.21 -20.16
C ALA A 81 6.32 -3.39 -19.67
N ALA A 82 7.64 -3.21 -19.64
CA ALA A 82 8.56 -4.23 -19.14
C ALA A 82 8.51 -4.42 -17.60
N TRP A 83 7.69 -3.65 -16.88
CA TRP A 83 7.45 -3.89 -15.46
C TRP A 83 6.97 -5.33 -15.20
N VAL A 84 6.20 -5.89 -16.13
CA VAL A 84 5.63 -7.23 -15.99
C VAL A 84 6.64 -8.36 -16.20
N THR A 85 7.80 -8.06 -16.82
CA THR A 85 8.86 -9.04 -17.13
C THR A 85 10.17 -8.81 -16.40
N ASN A 86 10.46 -7.56 -15.95
CA ASN A 86 11.78 -7.17 -15.46
C ASN A 86 11.76 -6.33 -14.17
N SER A 87 10.61 -6.13 -13.54
CA SER A 87 10.56 -5.41 -12.28
C SER A 87 11.14 -6.22 -11.12
N GLU A 88 11.85 -5.52 -10.24
CA GLU A 88 12.33 -6.01 -8.97
C GLU A 88 12.03 -5.01 -7.85
N ILE A 89 11.85 -5.51 -6.62
CA ILE A 89 11.69 -4.64 -5.46
C ILE A 89 13.07 -4.27 -4.92
N ALA A 90 13.29 -2.97 -4.86
CA ALA A 90 14.50 -2.35 -4.34
C ALA A 90 14.21 -1.53 -3.07
N HIS A 91 15.28 -1.13 -2.41
CA HIS A 91 15.29 -0.45 -1.13
C HIS A 91 16.12 0.83 -1.20
N ALA A 92 15.60 1.89 -0.59
CA ALA A 92 16.28 3.16 -0.38
C ALA A 92 16.05 3.65 1.05
N VAL A 93 16.96 4.46 1.57
CA VAL A 93 16.97 4.90 2.98
C VAL A 93 17.12 6.41 3.06
N SER A 94 16.47 7.03 4.06
CA SER A 94 16.56 8.46 4.37
C SER A 94 16.48 8.72 5.86
N ASP A 95 16.95 9.88 6.32
CA ASP A 95 16.74 10.38 7.68
C ASP A 95 15.40 11.13 7.85
N SER A 96 14.64 11.32 6.76
CA SER A 96 13.35 12.00 6.72
C SER A 96 12.33 11.21 5.90
N PRO A 97 11.01 11.22 6.28
CA PRO A 97 9.97 10.58 5.46
C PRO A 97 9.78 11.27 4.09
N PHE A 98 10.34 12.47 3.92
CA PHE A 98 10.30 13.28 2.70
C PHE A 98 11.63 13.30 1.95
N GLY A 99 12.49 12.31 2.19
CA GLY A 99 13.79 12.19 1.55
C GLY A 99 14.84 13.24 2.00
N PRO A 100 15.93 13.43 1.23
CA PRO A 100 16.24 12.66 0.02
C PRO A 100 16.53 11.19 0.34
N PHE A 101 16.00 10.28 -0.47
CA PHE A 101 16.26 8.85 -0.34
C PHE A 101 17.48 8.44 -1.14
N GLN A 102 18.30 7.57 -0.56
CA GLN A 102 19.50 6.99 -1.19
C GLN A 102 19.27 5.51 -1.45
N PHE A 103 19.48 5.06 -2.69
CA PHE A 103 19.44 3.64 -3.04
C PHE A 103 20.39 2.84 -2.16
N ARG A 104 19.94 1.72 -1.66
CA ARG A 104 20.71 0.81 -0.83
C ARG A 104 20.99 -0.52 -1.54
N ASP A 105 19.93 -1.27 -1.88
CA ASP A 105 20.05 -2.61 -2.46
C ASP A 105 18.80 -3.02 -3.25
N VAL A 106 18.86 -4.23 -3.81
CA VAL A 106 17.69 -4.95 -4.33
C VAL A 106 17.22 -5.90 -3.25
N THR A 107 16.06 -5.59 -2.68
CA THR A 107 15.50 -6.32 -1.54
C THR A 107 15.05 -7.73 -1.91
N LEU A 108 14.32 -7.85 -3.01
CA LEU A 108 13.79 -9.13 -3.50
C LEU A 108 14.28 -9.39 -4.93
N PRO A 109 15.54 -9.83 -5.11
CA PRO A 109 16.09 -10.12 -6.42
C PRO A 109 15.39 -11.30 -7.07
N VAL A 110 15.48 -11.39 -8.40
CA VAL A 110 15.01 -12.55 -9.17
C VAL A 110 15.68 -13.83 -8.66
N ARG A 111 14.93 -14.95 -8.58
CA ARG A 111 15.46 -16.23 -8.07
C ARG A 111 15.27 -17.40 -9.03
N GLY A 112 14.86 -17.11 -10.28
CA GLY A 112 14.77 -18.08 -11.37
C GLY A 112 13.37 -18.63 -11.60
N ALA A 113 13.12 -19.11 -12.82
CA ALA A 113 11.80 -19.50 -13.30
C ALA A 113 11.15 -20.70 -12.58
N ASN A 114 11.89 -21.40 -11.71
CA ASN A 114 11.36 -22.51 -10.92
C ASN A 114 10.49 -22.07 -9.74
N TYR A 115 10.47 -20.77 -9.45
CA TYR A 115 9.68 -20.19 -8.38
C TYR A 115 8.50 -19.40 -8.95
N TRP A 116 7.40 -19.35 -8.22
CA TRP A 116 6.18 -18.62 -8.59
C TRP A 116 6.40 -17.11 -8.77
N ASP A 117 7.41 -16.54 -8.10
CA ASP A 117 7.84 -15.15 -8.14
C ASP A 117 9.28 -14.99 -8.65
N GLY A 118 9.75 -15.97 -9.40
CA GLY A 118 11.16 -16.12 -9.71
C GLY A 118 11.70 -15.13 -10.73
N MET A 119 10.85 -14.48 -11.50
CA MET A 119 11.28 -13.58 -12.56
C MET A 119 10.93 -12.11 -12.30
N VAL A 120 9.89 -11.85 -11.52
CA VAL A 120 9.43 -10.50 -11.20
C VAL A 120 8.96 -10.41 -9.76
N THR A 121 9.35 -9.33 -9.08
CA THR A 121 8.73 -8.85 -7.84
C THR A 121 8.29 -7.40 -8.03
N HIS A 122 7.05 -7.07 -7.62
CA HIS A 122 6.44 -5.76 -7.91
C HIS A 122 5.36 -5.41 -6.88
N ASN A 123 4.91 -4.16 -6.85
CA ASN A 123 3.81 -3.69 -6.01
C ASN A 123 4.00 -3.99 -4.51
N PRO A 124 5.11 -3.52 -3.88
CA PRO A 124 5.35 -3.74 -2.46
C PRO A 124 4.38 -2.96 -1.58
N THR A 125 4.05 -3.54 -0.43
CA THR A 125 3.40 -2.87 0.71
C THR A 125 4.05 -3.39 2.00
N ILE A 126 4.69 -2.49 2.77
CA ILE A 126 5.44 -2.82 3.99
C ILE A 126 4.64 -2.51 5.25
N HIS A 127 4.70 -3.43 6.23
CA HIS A 127 4.13 -3.24 7.56
C HIS A 127 5.05 -3.81 8.63
N PHE A 128 4.92 -3.27 9.83
CA PHE A 128 5.57 -3.80 11.03
C PHE A 128 4.49 -4.34 11.97
N TYR A 129 4.47 -5.67 12.17
CA TYR A 129 3.53 -6.37 13.04
C TYR A 129 4.29 -7.34 13.96
N ASN A 130 3.92 -7.39 15.21
CA ASN A 130 4.43 -8.39 16.17
C ASN A 130 5.97 -8.49 16.19
N GLY A 131 6.67 -7.36 16.07
CA GLY A 131 8.14 -7.31 16.13
C GLY A 131 8.86 -7.68 14.83
N LYS A 132 8.14 -7.89 13.72
CA LYS A 132 8.69 -8.24 12.41
C LYS A 132 8.18 -7.32 11.31
N TYR A 133 8.97 -7.20 10.23
CA TYR A 133 8.60 -6.51 9.00
C TYR A 133 8.01 -7.51 8.02
N TYR A 134 6.86 -7.16 7.44
CA TYR A 134 6.12 -7.94 6.44
C TYR A 134 6.04 -7.13 5.17
N LEU A 135 6.73 -7.57 4.13
CA LEU A 135 6.72 -6.97 2.80
C LEU A 135 5.83 -7.80 1.88
N TYR A 136 4.57 -7.39 1.71
CA TYR A 136 3.66 -8.02 0.76
C TYR A 136 3.97 -7.52 -0.64
N TYR A 137 3.87 -8.42 -1.62
CA TYR A 137 4.24 -8.09 -2.99
C TYR A 137 3.52 -8.95 -4.01
N MET A 138 3.52 -8.50 -5.26
CA MET A 138 3.18 -9.32 -6.41
C MET A 138 4.44 -9.96 -6.98
N GLY A 139 4.37 -11.25 -7.24
CA GLY A 139 5.39 -11.98 -7.99
C GLY A 139 4.82 -12.65 -9.24
N ASN A 140 5.67 -12.92 -10.21
CA ASN A 140 5.31 -13.73 -11.37
C ASN A 140 6.51 -14.48 -11.96
N TYR A 141 6.20 -15.35 -12.92
CA TYR A 141 7.14 -16.01 -13.83
C TYR A 141 6.54 -16.08 -15.23
N GLY A 142 7.35 -16.37 -16.24
CA GLY A 142 6.87 -16.47 -17.60
C GLY A 142 7.97 -16.88 -18.58
N ASP A 143 7.82 -16.48 -19.84
CA ASP A 143 8.73 -16.81 -20.94
C ASP A 143 9.97 -15.90 -21.04
N GLY A 144 10.07 -14.88 -20.17
CA GLY A 144 11.17 -13.91 -20.13
C GLY A 144 11.23 -12.93 -21.30
N LYS A 145 10.26 -12.93 -22.20
CA LYS A 145 10.27 -12.08 -23.39
C LYS A 145 9.79 -10.67 -23.06
N VAL A 146 10.61 -9.67 -23.35
CA VAL A 146 10.20 -8.26 -23.30
C VAL A 146 9.40 -7.94 -24.57
N THR A 147 8.14 -7.55 -24.40
CA THR A 147 7.20 -7.27 -25.50
C THR A 147 6.78 -5.79 -25.56
N SER A 148 7.45 -4.91 -24.77
CA SER A 148 7.16 -3.48 -24.74
C SER A 148 7.12 -2.86 -26.16
N PRO A 149 6.14 -1.99 -26.48
CA PRO A 149 5.20 -1.34 -25.55
C PRO A 149 3.98 -2.20 -25.14
N GLN A 150 3.78 -3.38 -25.70
CA GLN A 150 2.71 -4.29 -25.28
C GLN A 150 3.08 -5.01 -23.98
N LEU A 151 2.06 -5.43 -23.20
CA LEU A 151 2.28 -6.30 -22.06
C LEU A 151 2.59 -7.74 -22.49
N ASN A 152 3.54 -8.37 -21.80
CA ASN A 152 3.67 -9.82 -21.89
C ASN A 152 2.54 -10.49 -21.11
N TRP A 153 1.59 -11.10 -21.83
CA TRP A 153 0.40 -11.69 -21.23
C TRP A 153 0.70 -12.97 -20.44
N THR A 154 1.75 -13.72 -20.80
CA THR A 154 2.19 -14.89 -20.02
C THR A 154 2.60 -14.47 -18.62
N HIS A 155 3.50 -13.51 -18.51
CA HIS A 155 3.91 -12.96 -17.21
C HIS A 155 2.74 -12.31 -16.47
N ARG A 156 1.93 -11.48 -17.16
CA ARG A 156 0.78 -10.80 -16.55
C ARG A 156 -0.20 -11.78 -15.91
N ASN A 157 -0.46 -12.93 -16.56
CA ASN A 157 -1.47 -13.88 -16.09
C ASN A 157 -0.93 -14.84 -15.02
N HIS A 158 0.39 -14.88 -14.81
CA HIS A 158 1.02 -15.62 -13.71
C HIS A 158 1.24 -14.80 -12.43
N GLN A 159 0.64 -13.61 -12.32
CA GLN A 159 0.73 -12.81 -11.09
C GLN A 159 0.08 -13.52 -9.92
N ARG A 160 0.79 -13.56 -8.78
CA ARG A 160 0.36 -14.09 -7.48
C ARG A 160 0.83 -13.15 -6.38
N ILE A 161 0.27 -13.30 -5.20
CA ILE A 161 0.63 -12.48 -4.03
C ILE A 161 1.50 -13.29 -3.09
N GLY A 162 2.58 -12.69 -2.62
CA GLY A 162 3.48 -13.22 -1.61
C GLY A 162 3.72 -12.27 -0.45
N VAL A 163 4.46 -12.77 0.51
CA VAL A 163 5.03 -12.00 1.62
C VAL A 163 6.48 -12.40 1.81
N ALA A 164 7.32 -11.42 2.09
CA ALA A 164 8.68 -11.63 2.61
C ALA A 164 8.72 -11.08 4.05
N ILE A 165 9.44 -11.77 4.93
CA ILE A 165 9.49 -11.45 6.38
C ILE A 165 10.93 -11.22 6.79
N ALA A 166 11.16 -10.19 7.61
CA ALA A 166 12.47 -9.89 8.19
C ALA A 166 12.32 -9.35 9.62
N ASP A 167 13.38 -9.53 10.43
CA ASP A 167 13.49 -8.89 11.75
C ASP A 167 14.02 -7.45 11.65
N ASP A 168 14.72 -7.14 10.57
CA ASP A 168 15.29 -5.83 10.23
C ASP A 168 14.88 -5.43 8.82
N PRO A 169 14.47 -4.17 8.54
CA PRO A 169 14.12 -3.74 7.18
C PRO A 169 15.31 -3.81 6.21
N ASN A 170 16.54 -3.90 6.72
CA ASN A 170 17.73 -4.18 5.93
C ASN A 170 17.88 -5.66 5.55
N GLY A 171 17.00 -6.54 6.03
CA GLY A 171 17.04 -7.98 5.82
C GLY A 171 17.91 -8.72 6.85
N PRO A 172 18.20 -10.02 6.61
CA PRO A 172 17.80 -10.78 5.42
C PRO A 172 16.29 -11.03 5.36
N TRP A 173 15.72 -11.03 4.15
CA TRP A 173 14.31 -11.25 3.88
C TRP A 173 14.04 -12.73 3.58
N GLN A 174 13.21 -13.37 4.39
CA GLN A 174 12.72 -14.72 4.15
C GLN A 174 11.56 -14.69 3.16
N ARG A 175 11.69 -15.36 2.01
CA ARG A 175 10.66 -15.59 0.99
C ARG A 175 10.16 -17.02 1.04
N PHE A 176 8.94 -17.26 0.56
CA PHE A 176 8.32 -18.58 0.56
C PHE A 176 8.21 -19.15 -0.87
N ASP A 177 8.29 -20.48 -0.98
CA ASP A 177 8.25 -21.20 -2.27
C ASP A 177 6.81 -21.37 -2.81
N ARG A 178 5.81 -21.01 -2.00
CA ARG A 178 4.42 -20.92 -2.42
C ARG A 178 3.91 -19.50 -2.24
N PRO A 179 3.00 -19.03 -3.10
CA PRO A 179 2.37 -17.74 -2.91
C PRO A 179 1.55 -17.73 -1.61
N LEU A 180 1.45 -16.56 -0.99
CA LEU A 180 0.56 -16.32 0.14
C LEU A 180 -0.91 -16.39 -0.27
N LEU A 181 -1.21 -15.88 -1.47
CA LEU A 181 -2.53 -15.96 -2.09
C LEU A 181 -2.37 -16.37 -3.57
N ASP A 182 -2.96 -17.52 -3.92
CA ASP A 182 -2.99 -18.04 -5.29
C ASP A 182 -4.36 -17.81 -5.92
N VAL A 183 -4.49 -18.06 -7.22
CA VAL A 183 -5.77 -18.04 -7.93
C VAL A 183 -6.71 -19.12 -7.40
N SER A 184 -8.01 -18.91 -7.61
CA SER A 184 -9.00 -19.97 -7.33
C SER A 184 -8.85 -21.13 -8.31
N PRO A 185 -8.95 -22.38 -7.86
CA PRO A 185 -9.07 -23.53 -8.75
C PRO A 185 -10.41 -23.57 -9.50
N ASP A 186 -11.44 -22.91 -8.98
CA ASP A 186 -12.73 -22.73 -9.65
C ASP A 186 -12.59 -21.71 -10.78
N SER A 187 -12.69 -22.17 -12.02
CA SER A 187 -12.56 -21.33 -13.23
C SER A 187 -13.65 -20.26 -13.35
N THR A 188 -14.74 -20.37 -12.59
CA THR A 188 -15.85 -19.41 -12.57
C THR A 188 -15.66 -18.29 -11.53
N ALA A 189 -14.67 -18.43 -10.65
CA ALA A 189 -14.37 -17.45 -9.61
C ALA A 189 -13.86 -16.12 -10.20
N TYR A 190 -14.04 -15.04 -9.44
CA TYR A 190 -13.55 -13.72 -9.84
C TYR A 190 -12.01 -13.61 -9.87
N ASP A 191 -11.32 -14.48 -9.16
CA ASP A 191 -9.87 -14.53 -9.06
C ASP A 191 -9.24 -15.76 -9.74
N ALA A 192 -9.95 -16.34 -10.72
CA ALA A 192 -9.50 -17.55 -11.41
C ALA A 192 -8.27 -17.33 -12.30
N GLN A 193 -7.99 -16.10 -12.77
CA GLN A 193 -6.89 -15.83 -13.71
C GLN A 193 -5.64 -15.32 -13.04
N LEU A 194 -5.77 -14.27 -12.23
CA LEU A 194 -4.66 -13.70 -11.47
C LEU A 194 -5.14 -13.01 -10.19
N VAL A 195 -4.22 -12.88 -9.24
CA VAL A 195 -4.35 -12.08 -8.03
C VAL A 195 -3.12 -11.20 -7.87
N THR A 196 -3.30 -9.93 -7.49
CA THR A 196 -2.23 -8.93 -7.45
C THR A 196 -2.59 -7.71 -6.58
N ASN A 197 -1.68 -6.77 -6.43
CA ASN A 197 -1.85 -5.48 -5.73
C ASN A 197 -2.37 -5.68 -4.30
N PRO A 198 -1.65 -6.43 -3.44
CA PRO A 198 -2.07 -6.63 -2.05
C PRO A 198 -1.97 -5.36 -1.24
N SER A 199 -2.93 -5.16 -0.36
CA SER A 199 -2.85 -4.22 0.76
C SER A 199 -3.41 -4.90 1.99
N VAL A 200 -2.69 -4.86 3.12
CA VAL A 200 -3.03 -5.59 4.34
C VAL A 200 -3.14 -4.63 5.51
N THR A 201 -4.09 -4.84 6.41
CA THR A 201 -4.19 -4.12 7.67
C THR A 201 -4.56 -5.07 8.81
N GLN A 202 -4.12 -4.76 10.02
CA GLN A 202 -4.58 -5.48 11.19
C GLN A 202 -6.00 -5.01 11.55
N MET A 203 -6.86 -5.96 11.88
CA MET A 203 -8.23 -5.75 12.32
C MET A 203 -8.26 -5.46 13.84
N PRO A 204 -9.33 -4.83 14.36
CA PRO A 204 -9.46 -4.57 15.81
C PRO A 204 -9.46 -5.81 16.68
N ASP A 205 -9.87 -6.97 16.14
CA ASP A 205 -9.87 -8.27 16.82
C ASP A 205 -8.53 -9.01 16.74
N GLY A 206 -7.50 -8.39 16.15
CA GLY A 206 -6.15 -8.93 16.00
C GLY A 206 -5.92 -9.73 14.72
N ARG A 207 -6.96 -10.07 13.96
CA ARG A 207 -6.85 -10.70 12.64
C ARG A 207 -6.31 -9.72 11.60
N PHE A 208 -6.14 -10.20 10.37
CA PHE A 208 -5.60 -9.43 9.26
C PHE A 208 -6.56 -9.45 8.07
N LEU A 209 -6.90 -8.27 7.57
CA LEU A 209 -7.67 -8.07 6.34
C LEU A 209 -6.72 -7.75 5.19
N MET A 210 -6.82 -8.52 4.10
CA MET A 210 -6.18 -8.22 2.82
C MET A 210 -7.24 -7.74 1.83
N VAL A 211 -6.96 -6.63 1.16
CA VAL A 211 -7.66 -6.19 -0.06
C VAL A 211 -6.73 -6.43 -1.24
N TYR A 212 -7.22 -7.02 -2.33
CA TYR A 212 -6.41 -7.35 -3.49
C TYR A 212 -7.18 -7.22 -4.81
N LYS A 213 -6.46 -6.98 -5.90
CA LYS A 213 -7.00 -7.01 -7.26
C LYS A 213 -7.06 -8.43 -7.77
N ALA A 214 -8.16 -8.79 -8.42
CA ALA A 214 -8.44 -10.08 -9.02
C ALA A 214 -8.93 -9.94 -10.45
N VAL A 215 -8.66 -10.94 -11.29
CA VAL A 215 -9.17 -11.01 -12.67
C VAL A 215 -9.78 -12.38 -12.90
N ALA A 216 -11.01 -12.37 -13.40
CA ALA A 216 -11.74 -13.58 -13.76
C ALA A 216 -11.40 -14.07 -15.19
N LYS A 217 -11.78 -15.31 -15.49
CA LYS A 217 -11.67 -15.90 -16.85
C LYS A 217 -12.97 -15.79 -17.67
N LYS A 218 -13.91 -14.93 -17.24
CA LYS A 218 -15.26 -14.84 -17.84
C LYS A 218 -15.31 -14.03 -19.13
N ARG A 219 -14.19 -13.44 -19.57
CA ARG A 219 -14.07 -12.64 -20.80
C ARG A 219 -12.94 -13.16 -21.68
N PRO A 220 -12.87 -12.73 -22.97
CA PRO A 220 -11.85 -13.21 -23.89
C PRO A 220 -10.42 -13.07 -23.37
N GLN A 221 -9.64 -14.13 -23.62
CA GLN A 221 -8.22 -14.16 -23.31
C GLN A 221 -7.43 -13.37 -24.38
N PRO A 222 -6.24 -12.84 -24.09
CA PRO A 222 -5.46 -13.05 -22.86
C PRO A 222 -5.82 -12.07 -21.71
N PHE A 223 -6.63 -11.04 -21.95
CA PHE A 223 -6.95 -10.02 -20.93
C PHE A 223 -7.79 -10.61 -19.79
N GLY A 224 -8.82 -11.40 -20.11
CA GLY A 224 -9.78 -11.94 -19.15
C GLY A 224 -10.72 -10.88 -18.59
N GLY A 225 -11.25 -11.12 -17.41
CA GLY A 225 -12.14 -10.18 -16.70
C GLY A 225 -13.46 -10.83 -16.26
N PRO A 226 -14.28 -10.10 -15.49
CA PRO A 226 -14.08 -8.73 -15.03
C PRO A 226 -12.85 -8.58 -14.13
N VAL A 227 -12.30 -7.35 -14.07
CA VAL A 227 -11.31 -6.94 -13.08
C VAL A 227 -12.05 -6.43 -11.86
N VAL A 228 -11.80 -7.00 -10.70
CA VAL A 228 -12.48 -6.65 -9.44
C VAL A 228 -11.48 -6.54 -8.29
N HIS A 229 -11.91 -5.99 -7.16
CA HIS A 229 -11.22 -6.11 -5.89
C HIS A 229 -12.00 -7.05 -4.99
N LEU A 230 -11.26 -7.88 -4.26
CA LEU A 230 -11.78 -8.84 -3.30
C LEU A 230 -11.06 -8.65 -1.96
N THR A 231 -11.60 -9.28 -0.91
CA THR A 231 -11.00 -9.33 0.42
C THR A 231 -10.63 -10.76 0.79
N ALA A 232 -9.68 -10.88 1.70
CA ALA A 232 -9.35 -12.13 2.37
C ALA A 232 -8.95 -11.85 3.82
N ILE A 233 -9.23 -12.80 4.74
CA ILE A 233 -8.98 -12.64 6.18
C ILE A 233 -8.10 -13.78 6.67
N ALA A 234 -7.15 -13.46 7.56
CA ALA A 234 -6.27 -14.42 8.20
C ALA A 234 -6.11 -14.13 9.70
N ASP A 235 -5.78 -15.16 10.48
CA ASP A 235 -5.45 -15.00 11.90
C ASP A 235 -4.02 -14.48 12.12
N ARG A 236 -3.16 -14.61 11.10
CA ARG A 236 -1.75 -14.20 11.14
C ARG A 236 -1.38 -13.40 9.90
N PRO A 237 -0.42 -12.46 9.99
CA PRO A 237 -0.02 -11.63 8.86
C PRO A 237 0.58 -12.43 7.68
N GLU A 238 1.18 -13.59 7.95
CA GLU A 238 1.67 -14.54 6.94
C GLU A 238 0.62 -15.58 6.50
N GLY A 239 -0.65 -15.41 6.90
CA GLY A 239 -1.76 -16.25 6.47
C GLY A 239 -1.92 -17.56 7.27
N PRO A 240 -2.66 -18.57 6.74
CA PRO A 240 -3.32 -18.53 5.43
C PRO A 240 -4.50 -17.55 5.38
N PHE A 241 -4.68 -16.87 4.25
CA PHE A 241 -5.79 -15.95 4.03
C PHE A 241 -7.01 -16.67 3.42
N ILE A 242 -8.16 -16.54 4.08
CA ILE A 242 -9.45 -17.10 3.62
C ILE A 242 -10.17 -16.05 2.78
N LYS A 243 -10.33 -16.34 1.50
CA LYS A 243 -10.92 -15.44 0.50
C LYS A 243 -12.40 -15.21 0.72
N GLN A 244 -12.84 -13.98 0.44
CA GLN A 244 -14.25 -13.59 0.35
C GLN A 244 -14.60 -13.37 -1.12
N ASN A 245 -15.77 -13.88 -1.55
CA ASN A 245 -16.14 -13.88 -2.97
C ASN A 245 -16.97 -12.65 -3.40
N LYS A 246 -17.11 -11.64 -2.54
CA LYS A 246 -17.88 -10.44 -2.82
C LYS A 246 -16.97 -9.36 -3.41
N PRO A 247 -17.18 -8.92 -4.66
CA PRO A 247 -16.47 -7.76 -5.22
C PRO A 247 -16.77 -6.48 -4.44
N ILE A 248 -15.72 -5.68 -4.21
CA ILE A 248 -15.77 -4.38 -3.56
C ILE A 248 -15.30 -3.29 -4.52
N PHE A 249 -15.52 -1.99 -4.19
CA PHE A 249 -15.19 -0.82 -5.01
C PHE A 249 -15.78 -0.92 -6.43
N THR A 250 -17.04 -1.35 -6.51
CA THR A 250 -17.77 -1.49 -7.77
C THR A 250 -18.54 -0.23 -8.12
N ALA A 251 -18.72 0.03 -9.42
CA ALA A 251 -19.61 1.05 -9.95
C ALA A 251 -20.52 0.43 -11.01
N GLU A 252 -21.78 0.84 -11.01
CA GLU A 252 -22.77 0.30 -11.95
C GLU A 252 -22.37 0.61 -13.40
N ASN A 253 -22.43 -0.40 -14.26
CA ASN A 253 -22.10 -0.31 -15.69
C ASN A 253 -20.68 0.20 -15.99
N VAL A 254 -19.75 0.14 -15.02
CA VAL A 254 -18.35 0.52 -15.22
C VAL A 254 -17.46 -0.70 -15.02
N ASP A 255 -16.83 -1.11 -16.12
CA ASP A 255 -15.79 -2.12 -16.05
C ASP A 255 -14.50 -1.54 -15.48
N PHE A 256 -13.90 -2.26 -14.54
CA PHE A 256 -12.63 -1.88 -13.92
C PHE A 256 -12.67 -0.44 -13.38
N PRO A 257 -13.59 -0.12 -12.43
CA PRO A 257 -13.76 1.24 -11.92
C PRO A 257 -12.62 1.67 -10.99
N ALA A 258 -12.00 0.73 -10.28
CA ALA A 258 -10.99 0.99 -9.26
C ALA A 258 -9.70 0.18 -9.49
N GLU A 259 -8.55 0.70 -9.04
CA GLU A 259 -7.25 0.01 -9.02
C GLU A 259 -6.42 0.44 -7.81
N ASP A 260 -5.38 -0.34 -7.47
CA ASP A 260 -4.33 0.00 -6.52
C ASP A 260 -4.83 0.38 -5.11
N PRO A 261 -5.47 -0.55 -4.39
CA PRO A 261 -5.98 -0.27 -3.06
C PRO A 261 -4.83 -0.11 -2.05
N PHE A 262 -5.02 0.83 -1.12
CA PHE A 262 -4.31 0.89 0.16
C PHE A 262 -5.34 0.91 1.27
N VAL A 263 -5.32 -0.09 2.16
CA VAL A 263 -6.27 -0.25 3.27
C VAL A 263 -5.59 -0.03 4.62
N TRP A 264 -6.29 0.64 5.54
CA TRP A 264 -5.89 0.74 6.95
C TRP A 264 -7.11 0.71 7.86
N CYS A 265 -6.88 0.41 9.13
CA CYS A 265 -7.89 0.48 10.19
C CYS A 265 -7.52 1.59 11.18
N GLN A 266 -8.48 2.44 11.50
CA GLN A 266 -8.34 3.52 12.48
C GLN A 266 -9.66 3.72 13.22
N ASP A 267 -9.60 3.80 14.57
CA ASP A 267 -10.77 4.00 15.42
C ASP A 267 -11.91 3.01 15.14
N ASN A 268 -11.59 1.73 14.94
CA ASN A 268 -12.49 0.63 14.56
C ASN A 268 -13.23 0.84 13.23
N CYS A 269 -12.76 1.72 12.37
CA CYS A 269 -13.25 1.93 11.02
C CYS A 269 -12.15 1.60 10.02
N TYR A 270 -12.49 0.87 8.96
CA TYR A 270 -11.59 0.60 7.86
C TYR A 270 -11.73 1.69 6.81
N TYR A 271 -10.61 2.09 6.26
CA TYR A 271 -10.53 3.05 5.16
C TYR A 271 -9.72 2.44 4.02
N ALA A 272 -10.02 2.84 2.79
CA ALA A 272 -9.22 2.48 1.63
C ALA A 272 -9.09 3.66 0.67
N ILE A 273 -7.86 3.97 0.28
CA ILE A 273 -7.60 4.84 -0.88
C ILE A 273 -7.40 3.93 -2.08
N VAL A 274 -8.14 4.18 -3.16
CA VAL A 274 -7.98 3.48 -4.42
C VAL A 274 -7.90 4.48 -5.58
N LYS A 275 -7.31 4.06 -6.69
CA LYS A 275 -7.33 4.83 -7.92
C LYS A 275 -8.71 4.71 -8.57
N ASP A 276 -9.41 5.83 -8.78
CA ASP A 276 -10.60 5.94 -9.61
C ASP A 276 -10.16 5.96 -11.09
N MET A 277 -10.43 4.87 -11.79
CA MET A 277 -9.92 4.68 -13.15
C MET A 277 -10.58 5.59 -14.18
N LYS A 278 -11.83 5.99 -13.95
CA LYS A 278 -12.67 6.67 -14.94
C LYS A 278 -13.48 7.84 -14.35
N GLY A 279 -13.29 8.19 -13.09
CA GLY A 279 -14.11 9.20 -12.41
C GLY A 279 -15.48 8.68 -11.97
N ALA A 280 -15.63 7.37 -11.86
CA ALA A 280 -16.90 6.75 -11.50
C ALA A 280 -17.36 7.05 -10.07
N PHE A 281 -16.43 7.43 -9.20
CA PHE A 281 -16.67 7.69 -7.78
C PHE A 281 -16.57 9.16 -7.39
N THR A 282 -15.72 9.93 -8.09
CA THR A 282 -15.39 11.30 -7.69
C THR A 282 -15.87 12.36 -8.67
N ASN A 283 -16.30 11.98 -9.88
CA ASN A 283 -16.56 12.87 -11.02
C ASN A 283 -15.37 13.75 -11.43
N ALA A 284 -14.16 13.48 -10.86
CA ALA A 284 -12.93 14.24 -11.13
C ALA A 284 -12.08 13.58 -12.24
N GLY A 285 -12.63 12.65 -12.99
CA GLY A 285 -11.88 11.81 -13.92
C GLY A 285 -10.96 10.86 -13.18
N ARG A 286 -9.82 10.52 -13.77
CA ARG A 286 -8.80 9.71 -13.09
C ARG A 286 -8.27 10.45 -11.85
N SER A 287 -8.42 9.83 -10.67
CA SER A 287 -8.13 10.46 -9.37
C SER A 287 -7.85 9.39 -8.30
N LEU A 288 -7.56 9.82 -7.08
CA LEU A 288 -7.55 8.96 -5.90
C LEU A 288 -8.83 9.18 -5.11
N VAL A 289 -9.49 8.09 -4.71
CA VAL A 289 -10.78 8.09 -4.03
C VAL A 289 -10.71 7.36 -2.70
N LEU A 290 -11.42 7.89 -1.68
CA LEU A 290 -11.51 7.34 -0.34
C LEU A 290 -12.83 6.59 -0.14
N PHE A 291 -12.70 5.35 0.31
CA PHE A 291 -13.79 4.52 0.81
C PHE A 291 -13.62 4.26 2.30
N TYR A 292 -14.72 3.88 2.96
CA TYR A 292 -14.71 3.39 4.34
C TYR A 292 -15.61 2.17 4.50
N SER A 293 -15.37 1.40 5.57
CA SER A 293 -16.14 0.23 5.95
C SER A 293 -16.13 0.05 7.48
N LEU A 294 -17.20 -0.47 8.06
CA LEU A 294 -17.28 -0.79 9.50
C LEU A 294 -16.86 -2.23 9.80
N ASP A 295 -16.86 -3.10 8.80
CA ASP A 295 -16.58 -4.55 8.93
C ASP A 295 -15.43 -5.04 8.04
N GLY A 296 -14.89 -4.16 7.15
CA GLY A 296 -13.87 -4.51 6.16
C GLY A 296 -14.39 -5.25 4.93
N LEU A 297 -15.70 -5.53 4.85
CA LEU A 297 -16.34 -6.31 3.79
C LEU A 297 -17.32 -5.49 2.96
N ASP A 298 -18.08 -4.60 3.62
CA ASP A 298 -19.04 -3.70 2.99
C ASP A 298 -18.47 -2.28 2.93
N TRP A 299 -18.13 -1.84 1.71
CA TRP A 299 -17.45 -0.58 1.48
C TRP A 299 -18.38 0.49 0.92
N LYS A 300 -18.24 1.72 1.42
CA LYS A 300 -19.00 2.91 1.00
C LYS A 300 -18.05 4.05 0.68
N LEU A 301 -18.46 4.97 -0.19
CA LEU A 301 -17.73 6.22 -0.38
C LEU A 301 -17.69 7.02 0.92
N ALA A 302 -16.53 7.58 1.26
CA ALA A 302 -16.40 8.51 2.37
C ALA A 302 -17.18 9.80 2.09
N LYS A 303 -17.43 10.60 3.11
CA LYS A 303 -18.09 11.91 3.00
C LYS A 303 -17.29 12.88 2.11
N HIS A 304 -15.96 12.80 2.18
CA HIS A 304 -15.00 13.53 1.35
C HIS A 304 -14.26 12.53 0.46
N PRO A 305 -14.87 12.06 -0.65
CA PRO A 305 -14.34 10.93 -1.40
C PRO A 305 -13.11 11.28 -2.23
N LEU A 306 -12.96 12.51 -2.72
CA LEU A 306 -11.80 12.91 -3.51
C LEU A 306 -10.58 13.11 -2.60
N VAL A 307 -9.55 12.27 -2.77
CA VAL A 307 -8.27 12.38 -2.06
C VAL A 307 -7.31 13.29 -2.82
N SER A 308 -7.14 13.03 -4.12
CA SER A 308 -6.26 13.82 -4.98
C SER A 308 -6.63 13.67 -6.44
N SER A 309 -6.56 14.77 -7.17
CA SER A 309 -6.57 14.77 -8.64
C SER A 309 -5.14 14.53 -9.16
N LEU A 310 -4.98 14.49 -10.51
CA LEU A 310 -3.67 14.31 -11.13
C LEU A 310 -2.82 15.59 -11.09
N ASN A 311 -2.63 16.16 -9.89
CA ASN A 311 -1.83 17.37 -9.70
C ASN A 311 -0.96 17.27 -8.45
N ILE A 312 0.24 17.83 -8.51
CA ILE A 312 1.12 18.06 -7.35
C ILE A 312 1.38 19.54 -7.24
N LYS A 313 1.21 20.10 -6.04
CA LYS A 313 1.66 21.44 -5.69
C LYS A 313 3.03 21.34 -5.02
N TRP A 314 4.05 21.92 -5.64
CA TRP A 314 5.41 21.95 -5.11
C TRP A 314 5.62 23.08 -4.10
N GLU A 315 6.69 22.99 -3.30
CA GLU A 315 7.04 23.96 -2.24
C GLU A 315 7.31 25.38 -2.77
N ASP A 316 7.71 25.53 -4.03
CA ASP A 316 7.88 26.82 -4.70
C ASP A 316 6.55 27.48 -5.16
N GLY A 317 5.41 26.81 -4.88
CA GLY A 317 4.07 27.24 -5.26
C GLY A 317 3.62 26.81 -6.65
N THR A 318 4.49 26.21 -7.46
CA THR A 318 4.11 25.69 -8.78
C THR A 318 3.17 24.48 -8.66
N THR A 319 2.29 24.31 -9.64
CA THR A 319 1.40 23.15 -9.74
C THR A 319 1.71 22.37 -11.00
N GLN A 320 2.09 21.11 -10.83
CA GLN A 320 2.39 20.19 -11.92
C GLN A 320 1.18 19.29 -12.19
N LYS A 321 0.70 19.28 -13.44
CA LYS A 321 -0.26 18.31 -13.94
C LYS A 321 0.45 17.03 -14.36
N LEU A 322 -0.12 15.88 -13.98
CA LEU A 322 0.47 14.56 -14.18
C LEU A 322 -0.34 13.72 -15.15
N GLU A 323 0.32 12.76 -15.81
CA GLU A 323 -0.35 11.72 -16.59
C GLU A 323 -0.90 10.61 -15.71
N ALA A 324 -0.19 10.31 -14.61
CA ALA A 324 -0.62 9.31 -13.62
C ALA A 324 -0.16 9.70 -12.21
N LEU A 325 -1.04 9.45 -11.25
CA LEU A 325 -0.79 9.45 -9.81
C LEU A 325 -1.45 8.17 -9.27
N GLU A 326 -0.65 7.17 -8.95
CA GLU A 326 -1.09 5.78 -8.76
C GLU A 326 -0.43 5.14 -7.54
N ARG A 327 -0.92 3.95 -7.15
CA ARG A 327 -0.35 3.19 -6.04
C ARG A 327 -0.26 3.99 -4.74
N PRO A 328 -1.40 4.55 -4.28
CA PRO A 328 -1.39 5.31 -3.02
C PRO A 328 -0.96 4.41 -1.86
N GLN A 329 -0.16 4.98 -0.96
CA GLN A 329 0.20 4.39 0.33
C GLN A 329 0.17 5.51 1.37
N LEU A 330 -0.14 5.20 2.62
CA LEU A 330 0.01 6.18 3.71
C LEU A 330 1.13 5.74 4.65
N TYR A 331 1.93 6.72 5.07
CA TYR A 331 2.84 6.56 6.19
C TYR A 331 2.24 7.24 7.43
N PHE A 332 2.25 6.52 8.57
CA PHE A 332 1.62 6.95 9.81
C PHE A 332 2.65 7.23 10.90
N GLU A 333 2.41 8.28 11.68
CA GLU A 333 3.09 8.54 12.95
C GLU A 333 2.05 8.79 14.05
N ASN A 334 2.20 8.10 15.18
CA ASN A 334 1.27 8.20 16.31
C ASN A 334 -0.21 8.00 15.92
N GLY A 335 -0.46 7.05 15.02
CA GLY A 335 -1.80 6.70 14.54
C GLY A 335 -2.42 7.68 13.56
N MET A 336 -1.68 8.71 13.09
CA MET A 336 -2.16 9.69 12.09
C MET A 336 -1.34 9.60 10.81
N PRO A 337 -1.97 9.71 9.63
CA PRO A 337 -1.23 9.78 8.38
C PRO A 337 -0.47 11.10 8.27
N VAL A 338 0.83 11.02 7.96
CA VAL A 338 1.71 12.18 7.80
C VAL A 338 2.27 12.32 6.39
N ALA A 339 2.20 11.26 5.59
CA ALA A 339 2.58 11.31 4.18
C ALA A 339 1.67 10.41 3.35
N LEU A 340 1.27 10.90 2.17
CA LEU A 340 0.67 10.13 1.08
C LEU A 340 1.76 9.85 0.04
N LEU A 341 2.11 8.59 -0.13
CA LEU A 341 3.05 8.15 -1.14
C LEU A 341 2.31 7.78 -2.42
N CYS A 342 2.86 8.18 -3.56
CA CYS A 342 2.32 7.81 -4.86
C CYS A 342 3.43 7.51 -5.87
N ALA A 343 3.11 6.65 -6.83
CA ALA A 343 3.86 6.53 -8.08
C ALA A 343 3.35 7.56 -9.07
N VAL A 344 4.25 8.24 -9.74
CA VAL A 344 3.96 9.30 -10.70
C VAL A 344 4.49 8.94 -12.08
N ASN A 345 3.67 9.14 -13.12
CA ASN A 345 4.13 9.29 -14.49
C ASN A 345 3.98 10.75 -14.89
N GLU A 346 5.10 11.37 -15.23
CA GLU A 346 5.18 12.78 -15.56
C GLU A 346 4.89 13.01 -17.05
N ASN A 347 5.58 12.27 -17.90
CA ASN A 347 5.42 12.20 -19.36
C ASN A 347 6.38 11.14 -19.94
N LEU A 348 6.08 10.61 -21.10
CA LEU A 348 6.94 9.82 -22.02
C LEU A 348 8.18 9.13 -21.38
N GLY A 349 7.96 8.37 -20.30
CA GLY A 349 9.02 7.53 -19.74
C GLY A 349 9.76 8.10 -18.54
N HIS A 350 9.26 9.15 -17.90
CA HIS A 350 9.74 9.61 -16.60
C HIS A 350 8.76 9.22 -15.50
N SER A 351 9.19 8.33 -14.62
CA SER A 351 8.44 7.95 -13.44
C SER A 351 9.25 8.14 -12.18
N TYR A 352 8.57 8.44 -11.07
CA TYR A 352 9.17 8.62 -9.76
C TYR A 352 8.17 8.28 -8.66
N ASN A 353 8.67 8.06 -7.45
CA ASN A 353 7.84 8.06 -6.25
C ASN A 353 7.87 9.44 -5.61
N VAL A 354 6.73 9.86 -5.07
CA VAL A 354 6.58 11.11 -4.33
C VAL A 354 5.98 10.84 -2.97
N GLN A 355 6.47 11.55 -1.94
CA GLN A 355 5.94 11.56 -0.59
C GLN A 355 5.29 12.92 -0.33
N ILE A 356 3.96 12.98 -0.47
CA ILE A 356 3.15 14.20 -0.31
C ILE A 356 2.89 14.42 1.18
N PRO A 357 3.35 15.53 1.79
CA PRO A 357 3.12 15.79 3.20
C PRO A 357 1.64 16.00 3.50
N LEU A 358 1.20 15.49 4.66
CA LEU A 358 -0.13 15.69 5.20
C LEU A 358 -0.04 16.40 6.54
N LYS A 359 -0.76 17.52 6.69
CA LYS A 359 -0.91 18.15 8.01
C LYS A 359 -1.91 17.37 8.86
N ARG A 360 -1.71 17.36 10.16
CA ARG A 360 -2.70 16.82 11.08
C ARG A 360 -3.99 17.64 11.00
N PRO A 361 -5.17 17.00 11.07
CA PRO A 361 -6.46 17.70 11.12
C PRO A 361 -6.58 18.62 12.34
#